data_94abe566eb9d041380344192e6cbeab2
#
_entry.id   94abe566eb9d041380344192e6cbeab2
#
_cell.length_a   1.000
_cell.length_b   1.000
_cell.length_c   1.000
_cell.angle_alpha   90.00
_cell.angle_beta   90.00
_cell.angle_gamma   90.00
#
_symmetry.space_group_name_H-M   'P 1'
#
loop_
_entity.id
_entity.type
_entity.pdbx_description
1 polymer ?
#
loop_
_entity_poly.entity_id
_entity_poly.type
_entity_poly.pdbx_seq_one_letter_code
_entity_poly.pdbx_strand_id
1 'polypeptide(L)'
;MQPHQPWIQDGVLLTSGGRILQVDTYKSLKPELDIPLQDMGNSSIMAPGLINAHTHLELSHLQGRTQLGQGFEAWVQSLIRLPLAEVDPQTLQGSLAQLEQHGTSCVADISSHSPLQVFSQLQASSLDYVFFLEFLGFSALKSRQVQWPKGLNPKRQKQLSLSGHALYSTHPGTLQLAKDWTLRNKRPFALHLAEHAGEVELLATGRGGLADLLKGSLLPEDYVPPGMSPVKFADSLGLLDEYTLAVHCVHLGPRDLDILQQRRSYVCLCPRSNHFINVGRAPWEKMLQAGIPVCLGTDSLASNQDLNLWSEAEYFLHHMDIEFKLSDLMRCMSLNPARIL
;
A
#
# COMPACT_ATOMS: atom_id res chain seq x y z
N MET A 1 -18.52 -2.49 11.28
CA MET A 1 -19.49 -2.29 10.19
C MET A 1 -19.58 -3.61 9.41
N GLN A 2 -20.77 -4.20 9.32
CA GLN A 2 -20.93 -5.38 8.47
C GLN A 2 -20.97 -4.90 7.02
N PRO A 3 -20.21 -5.50 6.10
CA PRO A 3 -19.97 -4.95 4.76
C PRO A 3 -21.18 -4.88 3.82
N HIS A 4 -22.33 -5.35 4.24
CA HIS A 4 -23.58 -5.38 3.45
C HIS A 4 -24.75 -4.67 4.12
N GLN A 5 -24.53 -3.98 5.24
CA GLN A 5 -25.60 -3.19 5.85
C GLN A 5 -25.79 -1.88 5.09
N PRO A 6 -27.06 -1.49 4.83
CA PRO A 6 -27.38 -0.20 4.26
C PRO A 6 -26.93 0.93 5.21
N TRP A 7 -26.82 2.13 4.65
CA TRP A 7 -26.61 3.34 5.45
C TRP A 7 -27.68 3.44 6.54
N ILE A 8 -27.26 3.77 7.76
CA ILE A 8 -28.17 3.99 8.87
C ILE A 8 -28.55 5.46 8.85
N GLN A 9 -29.77 5.76 8.41
CA GLN A 9 -30.33 7.11 8.50
C GLN A 9 -30.61 7.42 9.97
N ASP A 10 -30.36 8.66 10.41
CA ASP A 10 -30.40 9.08 11.81
C ASP A 10 -29.57 8.16 12.72
N GLY A 11 -28.38 7.78 12.21
CA GLY A 11 -27.47 6.86 12.88
C GLY A 11 -26.83 7.47 14.12
N VAL A 12 -26.70 6.66 15.16
CA VAL A 12 -25.98 6.99 16.40
C VAL A 12 -24.82 6.03 16.61
N LEU A 13 -23.70 6.60 17.00
CA LEU A 13 -22.51 5.88 17.42
C LEU A 13 -22.35 6.04 18.94
N LEU A 14 -22.55 4.97 19.69
CA LEU A 14 -22.29 4.93 21.11
C LEU A 14 -20.82 4.54 21.35
N THR A 15 -20.09 5.38 22.09
CA THR A 15 -18.68 5.13 22.39
C THR A 15 -18.41 5.23 23.88
N SER A 16 -17.43 4.47 24.38
CA SER A 16 -16.90 4.59 25.74
C SER A 16 -15.44 4.15 25.77
N GLY A 17 -14.60 4.94 26.44
CA GLY A 17 -13.17 4.62 26.56
C GLY A 17 -12.45 4.44 25.21
N GLY A 18 -12.80 5.22 24.19
CA GLY A 18 -12.23 5.13 22.85
C GLY A 18 -12.70 3.91 22.04
N ARG A 19 -13.72 3.21 22.48
CA ARG A 19 -14.29 2.04 21.79
C ARG A 19 -15.72 2.28 21.36
N ILE A 20 -16.07 1.78 20.18
CA ILE A 20 -17.45 1.71 19.70
C ILE A 20 -18.15 0.59 20.47
N LEU A 21 -19.22 0.93 21.19
CA LEU A 21 -20.06 -0.03 21.90
C LEU A 21 -21.23 -0.47 21.03
N GLN A 22 -21.87 0.49 20.36
CA GLN A 22 -23.05 0.21 19.53
C GLN A 22 -23.16 1.22 18.38
N VAL A 23 -23.73 0.76 17.29
CA VAL A 23 -24.12 1.58 16.13
C VAL A 23 -25.56 1.22 15.79
N ASP A 24 -26.47 2.17 15.85
CA ASP A 24 -27.90 1.95 15.59
C ASP A 24 -28.60 3.26 15.19
N THR A 25 -29.90 3.26 15.00
CA THR A 25 -30.68 4.47 14.80
C THR A 25 -30.90 5.21 16.13
N TYR A 26 -31.04 6.54 16.06
CA TYR A 26 -31.37 7.35 17.26
C TYR A 26 -32.63 6.86 17.94
N LYS A 27 -33.64 6.44 17.17
CA LYS A 27 -34.91 5.92 17.70
C LYS A 27 -34.72 4.66 18.56
N SER A 28 -33.81 3.78 18.16
CA SER A 28 -33.51 2.54 18.90
C SER A 28 -32.78 2.81 20.22
N LEU A 29 -31.86 3.76 20.24
CA LEU A 29 -30.99 4.02 21.41
C LEU A 29 -31.53 5.08 22.36
N LYS A 30 -32.43 5.96 21.90
CA LYS A 30 -32.95 7.07 22.70
C LYS A 30 -33.49 6.68 24.10
N PRO A 31 -34.15 5.54 24.32
CA PRO A 31 -34.65 5.16 25.65
C PRO A 31 -33.55 4.86 26.68
N GLU A 32 -32.34 4.58 26.23
CA GLU A 32 -31.22 4.15 27.08
C GLU A 32 -30.21 5.26 27.35
N LEU A 33 -30.41 6.45 26.72
CA LEU A 33 -29.42 7.52 26.73
C LEU A 33 -29.70 8.60 27.78
N ASP A 34 -29.24 8.36 29.02
CA ASP A 34 -28.97 9.42 30.00
C ASP A 34 -27.46 9.83 29.95
N ILE A 35 -26.95 10.04 28.71
CA ILE A 35 -25.55 10.35 28.44
C ILE A 35 -25.46 11.57 27.50
N PRO A 36 -24.34 12.33 27.51
CA PRO A 36 -24.17 13.46 26.61
C PRO A 36 -24.28 13.03 25.15
N LEU A 37 -25.11 13.73 24.39
CA LEU A 37 -25.30 13.55 22.96
C LEU A 37 -24.62 14.69 22.21
N GLN A 38 -23.77 14.37 21.25
CA GLN A 38 -23.24 15.32 20.28
C GLN A 38 -24.04 15.19 18.97
N ASP A 39 -24.81 16.19 18.64
CA ASP A 39 -25.57 16.26 17.38
C ASP A 39 -24.62 16.76 16.28
N MET A 40 -24.46 15.97 15.22
CA MET A 40 -23.60 16.28 14.06
C MET A 40 -24.38 16.98 12.93
N GLY A 41 -25.66 17.25 13.11
CA GLY A 41 -26.57 17.87 12.12
C GLY A 41 -27.04 16.93 11.02
N ASN A 42 -27.94 17.44 10.17
CA ASN A 42 -28.70 16.63 9.21
C ASN A 42 -27.95 16.34 7.90
N SER A 43 -26.80 16.96 7.65
CA SER A 43 -26.01 16.82 6.42
C SER A 43 -24.66 16.13 6.62
N SER A 44 -24.47 15.52 7.79
CA SER A 44 -23.22 14.84 8.13
C SER A 44 -23.31 13.34 7.87
N ILE A 45 -22.21 12.76 7.41
CA ILE A 45 -22.04 11.31 7.26
C ILE A 45 -20.92 10.88 8.20
N MET A 46 -21.22 9.91 9.07
CA MET A 46 -20.19 9.29 9.92
C MET A 46 -19.70 8.01 9.26
N ALA A 47 -18.42 7.93 9.01
CA ALA A 47 -17.76 6.77 8.40
C ALA A 47 -16.52 6.37 9.24
N PRO A 48 -16.02 5.12 9.10
CA PRO A 48 -14.73 4.75 9.64
C PRO A 48 -13.63 5.66 9.07
N GLY A 49 -12.59 5.92 9.85
CA GLY A 49 -11.40 6.61 9.37
C GLY A 49 -10.78 5.89 8.16
N LEU A 50 -10.19 6.67 7.27
CA LEU A 50 -9.55 6.12 6.08
C LEU A 50 -8.22 5.48 6.44
N ILE A 51 -7.86 4.43 5.72
CA ILE A 51 -6.59 3.74 5.86
C ILE A 51 -5.87 3.80 4.52
N ASN A 52 -4.79 4.58 4.46
CA ASN A 52 -3.94 4.64 3.28
C ASN A 52 -3.03 3.39 3.28
N ALA A 53 -3.32 2.46 2.39
CA ALA A 53 -2.72 1.13 2.43
C ALA A 53 -1.30 1.06 1.83
N HIS A 54 -0.80 2.15 1.23
CA HIS A 54 0.54 2.20 0.65
C HIS A 54 1.02 3.64 0.48
N THR A 55 2.14 3.95 1.14
CA THR A 55 2.86 5.23 1.00
C THR A 55 4.37 5.02 1.09
N HIS A 56 5.12 6.00 0.56
CA HIS A 56 6.55 6.18 0.78
C HIS A 56 6.81 7.60 1.29
N LEU A 57 6.57 7.82 2.56
CA LEU A 57 6.73 9.14 3.18
C LEU A 57 8.16 9.66 3.11
N GLU A 58 9.14 8.75 3.06
CA GLU A 58 10.56 9.13 2.90
C GLU A 58 10.84 9.90 1.58
N LEU A 59 9.96 9.75 0.56
CA LEU A 59 10.11 10.42 -0.74
C LEU A 59 9.32 11.73 -0.85
N SER A 60 8.70 12.20 0.23
CA SER A 60 7.84 13.40 0.22
C SER A 60 8.56 14.66 -0.25
N HIS A 61 9.85 14.81 0.06
CA HIS A 61 10.69 15.94 -0.36
C HIS A 61 10.99 15.97 -1.86
N LEU A 62 10.57 14.94 -2.59
CA LEU A 62 10.77 14.82 -4.04
C LEU A 62 9.55 15.21 -4.86
N GLN A 63 8.50 15.74 -4.23
CA GLN A 63 7.30 16.20 -4.93
C GLN A 63 7.64 17.19 -6.06
N GLY A 64 7.13 16.89 -7.27
CA GLY A 64 7.35 17.70 -8.46
C GLY A 64 8.78 17.70 -9.03
N ARG A 65 9.68 16.85 -8.51
CA ARG A 65 11.09 16.80 -8.93
C ARG A 65 11.40 15.62 -9.86
N THR A 66 10.48 14.68 -10.00
CA THR A 66 10.61 13.52 -10.88
C THR A 66 9.96 13.76 -12.24
N GLN A 67 10.35 12.99 -13.24
CA GLN A 67 9.79 13.07 -14.58
C GLN A 67 8.56 12.18 -14.70
N LEU A 68 7.39 12.81 -14.80
CA LEU A 68 6.10 12.11 -14.93
C LEU A 68 5.65 12.01 -16.40
N GLY A 69 4.75 11.06 -16.69
CA GLY A 69 4.06 10.93 -17.98
C GLY A 69 4.84 10.24 -19.09
N GLN A 70 6.09 9.83 -18.85
CA GLN A 70 6.97 9.23 -19.87
C GLN A 70 7.28 7.75 -19.64
N GLY A 71 6.56 7.11 -18.72
CA GLY A 71 6.72 5.71 -18.37
C GLY A 71 7.71 5.48 -17.22
N PHE A 72 7.73 4.23 -16.76
CA PHE A 72 8.43 3.83 -15.55
C PHE A 72 9.95 4.05 -15.61
N GLU A 73 10.59 3.69 -16.72
CA GLU A 73 12.05 3.81 -16.87
C GLU A 73 12.50 5.27 -16.80
N ALA A 74 11.76 6.19 -17.44
CA ALA A 74 12.08 7.61 -17.40
C ALA A 74 11.87 8.19 -15.98
N TRP A 75 10.79 7.78 -15.31
CA TRP A 75 10.53 8.16 -13.94
C TRP A 75 11.65 7.68 -12.99
N VAL A 76 12.00 6.39 -13.01
CA VAL A 76 13.08 5.82 -12.19
C VAL A 76 14.41 6.49 -12.45
N GLN A 77 14.79 6.73 -13.74
CA GLN A 77 16.02 7.44 -14.08
C GLN A 77 16.07 8.86 -13.48
N SER A 78 14.93 9.55 -13.43
CA SER A 78 14.85 10.85 -12.79
C SER A 78 14.94 10.74 -11.26
N LEU A 79 14.29 9.73 -10.67
CA LEU A 79 14.23 9.50 -9.23
C LEU A 79 15.62 9.18 -8.64
N ILE A 80 16.36 8.23 -9.24
CA ILE A 80 17.67 7.79 -8.72
C ILE A 80 18.77 8.86 -8.77
N ARG A 81 18.54 9.96 -9.48
CA ARG A 81 19.45 11.12 -9.52
C ARG A 81 19.21 12.09 -8.37
N LEU A 82 18.14 11.90 -7.63
CA LEU A 82 17.74 12.76 -6.51
C LEU A 82 18.28 12.20 -5.18
N PRO A 83 18.39 13.04 -4.15
CA PRO A 83 18.93 12.62 -2.85
C PRO A 83 17.88 11.83 -2.05
N LEU A 84 17.71 10.56 -2.36
CA LEU A 84 16.65 9.70 -1.80
C LEU A 84 16.70 9.57 -0.28
N ALA A 85 17.90 9.65 0.32
CA ALA A 85 18.10 9.49 1.77
C ALA A 85 18.04 10.82 2.55
N GLU A 86 17.89 11.96 1.87
CA GLU A 86 17.87 13.28 2.50
C GLU A 86 16.44 13.71 2.84
N VAL A 87 15.81 13.00 3.77
CA VAL A 87 14.45 13.31 4.21
C VAL A 87 14.43 14.65 4.94
N ASP A 88 13.64 15.61 4.45
CA ASP A 88 13.39 16.87 5.15
C ASP A 88 12.29 16.68 6.21
N PRO A 89 12.60 16.91 7.51
CA PRO A 89 11.64 16.73 8.58
C PRO A 89 10.39 17.61 8.48
N GLN A 90 10.50 18.83 7.95
CA GLN A 90 9.36 19.75 7.81
C GLN A 90 8.42 19.25 6.70
N THR A 91 8.97 18.83 5.57
CA THR A 91 8.19 18.23 4.47
C THR A 91 7.48 16.96 4.94
N LEU A 92 8.16 16.12 5.73
CA LEU A 92 7.57 14.90 6.27
C LEU A 92 6.41 15.21 7.24
N GLN A 93 6.58 16.19 8.14
CA GLN A 93 5.50 16.67 9.01
C GLN A 93 4.32 17.23 8.20
N GLY A 94 4.61 18.01 7.16
CA GLY A 94 3.58 18.50 6.23
C GLY A 94 2.80 17.37 5.55
N SER A 95 3.48 16.29 5.16
CA SER A 95 2.84 15.11 4.57
C SER A 95 1.96 14.36 5.57
N LEU A 96 2.38 14.22 6.81
CA LEU A 96 1.57 13.63 7.88
C LEU A 96 0.33 14.48 8.17
N ALA A 97 0.50 15.81 8.28
CA ALA A 97 -0.63 16.72 8.45
C ALA A 97 -1.62 16.68 7.27
N GLN A 98 -1.12 16.52 6.03
CA GLN A 98 -1.96 16.35 4.84
C GLN A 98 -2.80 15.08 4.93
N LEU A 99 -2.22 13.94 5.33
CA LEU A 99 -2.95 12.69 5.54
C LEU A 99 -4.08 12.87 6.57
N GLU A 100 -3.78 13.45 7.72
CA GLU A 100 -4.76 13.73 8.78
C GLU A 100 -5.89 14.66 8.30
N GLN A 101 -5.52 15.75 7.64
CA GLN A 101 -6.47 16.74 7.11
C GLN A 101 -7.47 16.11 6.12
N HIS A 102 -7.06 15.11 5.36
CA HIS A 102 -7.92 14.41 4.41
C HIS A 102 -8.63 13.18 5.02
N GLY A 103 -8.59 13.02 6.34
CA GLY A 103 -9.34 11.99 7.07
C GLY A 103 -8.66 10.61 7.11
N THR A 104 -7.39 10.51 6.77
CA THR A 104 -6.61 9.31 7.01
C THR A 104 -6.39 9.14 8.51
N SER A 105 -6.76 8.00 9.05
CA SER A 105 -6.56 7.64 10.45
C SER A 105 -5.42 6.64 10.65
N CYS A 106 -5.08 5.89 9.59
CA CYS A 106 -4.01 4.91 9.63
C CYS A 106 -3.27 4.91 8.28
N VAL A 107 -1.95 4.76 8.33
CA VAL A 107 -1.10 4.70 7.14
C VAL A 107 -0.21 3.47 7.15
N ALA A 108 -0.10 2.81 6.00
CA ALA A 108 0.90 1.77 5.74
C ALA A 108 2.07 2.40 4.98
N ASP A 109 3.17 2.63 5.66
CA ASP A 109 4.34 3.30 5.10
C ASP A 109 5.49 2.34 4.86
N ILE A 110 6.12 2.46 3.70
CA ILE A 110 7.26 1.65 3.28
C ILE A 110 8.50 2.54 3.19
N SER A 111 9.60 2.12 3.83
CA SER A 111 10.82 2.92 3.86
C SER A 111 12.07 2.03 3.76
N SER A 112 12.98 2.43 2.86
CA SER A 112 14.26 1.75 2.61
C SER A 112 15.48 2.65 2.83
N HIS A 113 15.37 3.94 2.51
CA HIS A 113 16.48 4.89 2.52
C HIS A 113 16.65 5.60 3.87
N SER A 114 15.53 5.95 4.53
CA SER A 114 15.55 6.73 5.77
C SER A 114 14.58 6.17 6.84
N PRO A 115 14.60 4.84 7.11
CA PRO A 115 13.58 4.18 7.91
C PRO A 115 13.49 4.69 9.36
N LEU A 116 14.60 5.11 9.97
CA LEU A 116 14.59 5.60 11.35
C LEU A 116 13.95 6.99 11.47
N GLN A 117 14.19 7.87 10.50
CA GLN A 117 13.62 9.22 10.50
C GLN A 117 12.11 9.16 10.30
N VAL A 118 11.65 8.41 9.30
CA VAL A 118 10.21 8.24 9.02
C VAL A 118 9.51 7.58 10.21
N PHE A 119 10.06 6.49 10.74
CA PHE A 119 9.48 5.80 11.88
C PHE A 119 9.36 6.71 13.11
N SER A 120 10.37 7.54 13.39
CA SER A 120 10.33 8.50 14.49
C SER A 120 9.22 9.54 14.33
N GLN A 121 8.98 10.03 13.11
CA GLN A 121 7.91 10.98 12.83
C GLN A 121 6.52 10.34 12.92
N LEU A 122 6.37 9.11 12.42
CA LEU A 122 5.14 8.34 12.58
C LEU A 122 4.81 8.10 14.06
N GLN A 123 5.80 7.77 14.89
CA GLN A 123 5.61 7.62 16.34
C GLN A 123 5.18 8.92 17.05
N ALA A 124 5.57 10.07 16.51
CA ALA A 124 5.21 11.37 17.05
C ALA A 124 3.89 11.92 16.51
N SER A 125 3.33 11.33 15.46
CA SER A 125 2.05 11.73 14.85
C SER A 125 0.86 11.19 15.63
N SER A 126 -0.34 11.67 15.30
CA SER A 126 -1.62 11.15 15.81
C SER A 126 -2.16 9.98 14.98
N LEU A 127 -1.53 9.66 13.84
CA LEU A 127 -1.93 8.57 12.97
C LEU A 127 -1.60 7.21 13.58
N ASP A 128 -2.51 6.26 13.45
CA ASP A 128 -2.14 4.86 13.52
C ASP A 128 -1.29 4.49 12.30
N TYR A 129 -0.40 3.51 12.44
CA TYR A 129 0.45 3.13 11.31
C TYR A 129 0.90 1.67 11.36
N VAL A 130 1.18 1.14 10.16
CA VAL A 130 2.03 -0.05 9.95
C VAL A 130 3.24 0.40 9.16
N PHE A 131 4.42 0.16 9.72
CA PHE A 131 5.68 0.56 9.12
C PHE A 131 6.39 -0.66 8.55
N PHE A 132 6.65 -0.64 7.25
CA PHE A 132 7.36 -1.69 6.55
C PHE A 132 8.82 -1.27 6.33
N LEU A 133 9.74 -1.99 6.97
CA LEU A 133 11.15 -1.91 6.59
C LEU A 133 11.33 -2.64 5.26
N GLU A 134 11.73 -1.91 4.24
CA GLU A 134 11.86 -2.42 2.89
C GLU A 134 13.26 -2.94 2.59
N PHE A 135 13.32 -4.08 1.91
CA PHE A 135 14.55 -4.67 1.38
C PHE A 135 14.67 -4.41 -0.12
N LEU A 136 15.84 -3.92 -0.51
CA LEU A 136 16.22 -3.65 -1.88
C LEU A 136 17.64 -4.16 -2.13
N GLY A 137 17.88 -4.71 -3.32
CA GLY A 137 19.20 -5.17 -3.77
C GLY A 137 19.31 -6.66 -3.99
N PHE A 138 20.20 -7.05 -4.90
CA PHE A 138 20.50 -8.45 -5.27
C PHE A 138 21.70 -9.02 -4.54
N SER A 139 22.26 -8.33 -3.55
CA SER A 139 23.36 -8.88 -2.76
C SER A 139 22.93 -10.17 -2.06
N ALA A 140 23.79 -11.19 -2.14
CA ALA A 140 23.58 -12.45 -1.45
C ALA A 140 23.37 -12.23 0.06
N LEU A 141 22.44 -12.97 0.62
CA LEU A 141 22.14 -12.90 2.05
C LEU A 141 23.38 -13.26 2.88
N LYS A 142 23.87 -12.32 3.67
CA LYS A 142 24.93 -12.53 4.65
C LYS A 142 24.43 -13.21 5.94
N SER A 143 23.13 -13.28 6.14
CA SER A 143 22.47 -13.84 7.33
C SER A 143 21.16 -14.54 6.95
N ARG A 144 20.83 -15.60 7.67
CA ARG A 144 19.51 -16.25 7.59
C ARG A 144 18.48 -15.61 8.53
N GLN A 145 18.81 -14.48 9.12
CA GLN A 145 17.93 -13.75 10.00
C GLN A 145 17.81 -12.30 9.54
N VAL A 146 16.60 -11.75 9.66
CA VAL A 146 16.32 -10.35 9.39
C VAL A 146 17.18 -9.47 10.32
N GLN A 147 17.94 -8.58 9.72
CA GLN A 147 18.73 -7.59 10.45
C GLN A 147 17.93 -6.29 10.54
N TRP A 148 17.55 -5.92 11.75
CA TRP A 148 16.84 -4.65 12.00
C TRP A 148 17.84 -3.53 12.30
N PRO A 149 17.64 -2.34 11.72
CA PRO A 149 18.41 -1.16 12.10
C PRO A 149 18.32 -0.90 13.61
N LYS A 150 19.41 -0.41 14.20
CA LYS A 150 19.42 -0.03 15.62
C LYS A 150 18.36 1.06 15.85
N GLY A 151 17.39 0.82 16.72
CA GLY A 151 16.24 1.70 16.96
C GLY A 151 14.90 1.08 16.55
N LEU A 152 14.90 0.13 15.62
CA LEU A 152 13.72 -0.67 15.29
C LEU A 152 13.74 -2.01 16.01
N ASN A 153 12.72 -2.27 16.84
CA ASN A 153 12.63 -3.51 17.62
C ASN A 153 11.23 -4.14 17.52
N PRO A 154 11.04 -5.11 16.63
CA PRO A 154 9.72 -5.70 16.37
C PRO A 154 9.13 -6.47 17.54
N LYS A 155 9.94 -6.83 18.55
CA LYS A 155 9.44 -7.45 19.79
C LYS A 155 8.70 -6.44 20.68
N ARG A 156 9.05 -5.17 20.58
CA ARG A 156 8.46 -4.06 21.35
C ARG A 156 7.51 -3.20 20.54
N GLN A 157 7.76 -3.07 19.24
CA GLN A 157 7.04 -2.21 18.31
C GLN A 157 6.19 -3.10 17.38
N LYS A 158 4.95 -3.27 17.76
CA LYS A 158 4.04 -4.18 17.04
C LYS A 158 3.62 -3.66 15.66
N GLN A 159 3.83 -2.41 15.39
CA GLN A 159 3.55 -1.75 14.11
C GLN A 159 4.59 -2.06 13.02
N LEU A 160 5.74 -2.65 13.39
CA LEU A 160 6.79 -2.99 12.43
C LEU A 160 6.44 -4.23 11.62
N SER A 161 6.65 -4.14 10.33
CA SER A 161 6.60 -5.25 9.39
C SER A 161 7.72 -5.16 8.35
N LEU A 162 7.68 -6.00 7.32
CA LEU A 162 8.69 -6.08 6.29
C LEU A 162 8.05 -6.01 4.90
N SER A 163 8.79 -5.40 3.98
CA SER A 163 8.50 -5.33 2.56
C SER A 163 9.71 -5.80 1.76
N GLY A 164 9.48 -6.46 0.65
CA GLY A 164 10.47 -6.50 -0.43
C GLY A 164 10.08 -5.48 -1.48
N HIS A 165 11.03 -4.74 -2.03
CA HIS A 165 10.71 -3.72 -3.02
C HIS A 165 9.96 -4.34 -4.21
N ALA A 166 10.63 -5.07 -5.07
CA ALA A 166 10.03 -5.77 -6.21
C ALA A 166 10.85 -7.00 -6.60
N LEU A 167 10.29 -7.85 -7.45
CA LEU A 167 10.95 -9.10 -7.88
C LEU A 167 12.21 -8.88 -8.73
N TYR A 168 12.28 -7.73 -9.40
CA TYR A 168 13.43 -7.34 -10.24
C TYR A 168 14.49 -6.54 -9.49
N SER A 169 14.22 -6.12 -8.27
CA SER A 169 15.11 -5.23 -7.50
C SER A 169 15.54 -5.82 -6.15
N THR A 170 15.00 -6.97 -5.78
CA THR A 170 15.31 -7.63 -4.49
C THR A 170 15.62 -9.11 -4.72
N HIS A 171 16.72 -9.57 -4.13
CA HIS A 171 17.13 -10.97 -4.24
C HIS A 171 16.04 -11.93 -3.74
N PRO A 172 15.69 -13.01 -4.50
CA PRO A 172 14.62 -13.95 -4.13
C PRO A 172 14.73 -14.50 -2.71
N GLY A 173 15.93 -14.88 -2.28
CA GLY A 173 16.16 -15.35 -0.91
C GLY A 173 15.91 -14.28 0.17
N THR A 174 16.10 -12.99 -0.15
CA THR A 174 15.76 -11.87 0.76
C THR A 174 14.26 -11.71 0.86
N LEU A 175 13.54 -11.79 -0.27
CA LEU A 175 12.08 -11.79 -0.30
C LEU A 175 11.50 -12.93 0.53
N GLN A 176 12.00 -14.15 0.35
CA GLN A 176 11.58 -15.32 1.11
C GLN A 176 11.87 -15.16 2.62
N LEU A 177 13.06 -14.65 2.99
CA LEU A 177 13.41 -14.38 4.38
C LEU A 177 12.46 -13.37 5.03
N ALA A 178 12.15 -12.29 4.33
CA ALA A 178 11.21 -11.27 4.81
C ALA A 178 9.80 -11.85 4.94
N LYS A 179 9.33 -12.59 3.94
CA LYS A 179 8.04 -13.27 3.96
C LYS A 179 7.91 -14.29 5.09
N ASP A 180 8.91 -15.13 5.27
CA ASP A 180 8.97 -16.10 6.38
C ASP A 180 8.90 -15.43 7.74
N TRP A 181 9.57 -14.29 7.89
CA TRP A 181 9.51 -13.53 9.12
C TRP A 181 8.11 -12.98 9.38
N THR A 182 7.45 -12.38 8.36
CA THR A 182 6.10 -11.82 8.51
C THR A 182 5.08 -12.91 8.84
N LEU A 183 5.15 -14.07 8.21
CA LEU A 183 4.29 -15.22 8.51
C LEU A 183 4.43 -15.68 9.95
N ARG A 184 5.67 -15.91 10.42
CA ARG A 184 5.94 -16.36 11.79
C ARG A 184 5.46 -15.37 12.85
N ASN A 185 5.43 -14.09 12.51
CA ASN A 185 5.00 -13.02 13.41
C ASN A 185 3.56 -12.56 13.18
N LYS A 186 2.83 -13.16 12.23
CA LYS A 186 1.46 -12.77 11.82
C LYS A 186 1.39 -11.28 11.49
N ARG A 187 2.27 -10.84 10.58
CA ARG A 187 2.38 -9.47 10.11
C ARG A 187 2.11 -9.42 8.61
N PRO A 188 1.58 -8.31 8.09
CA PRO A 188 1.46 -8.13 6.65
C PRO A 188 2.84 -8.09 5.98
N PHE A 189 2.90 -8.56 4.74
CA PHE A 189 4.06 -8.44 3.85
C PHE A 189 3.65 -7.62 2.64
N ALA A 190 4.37 -6.57 2.28
CA ALA A 190 4.11 -5.77 1.09
C ALA A 190 5.15 -6.03 -0.01
N LEU A 191 4.70 -5.94 -1.27
CA LEU A 191 5.53 -6.16 -2.45
C LEU A 191 4.95 -5.39 -3.64
N HIS A 192 5.76 -4.55 -4.33
CA HIS A 192 5.39 -4.00 -5.65
C HIS A 192 5.38 -5.15 -6.66
N LEU A 193 4.27 -5.32 -7.35
CA LEU A 193 4.04 -6.50 -8.17
C LEU A 193 3.32 -6.14 -9.47
N ALA A 194 3.90 -6.55 -10.60
CA ALA A 194 3.33 -6.34 -11.92
C ALA A 194 2.93 -4.88 -12.19
N GLU A 195 3.77 -3.94 -11.75
CA GLU A 195 3.48 -2.51 -11.82
C GLU A 195 3.57 -1.98 -13.26
N HIS A 196 4.57 -2.41 -14.02
CA HIS A 196 4.81 -1.89 -15.37
C HIS A 196 5.24 -2.99 -16.36
N ALA A 197 5.07 -2.71 -17.65
CA ALA A 197 5.35 -3.68 -18.71
C ALA A 197 6.82 -4.15 -18.74
N GLY A 198 7.76 -3.28 -18.37
CA GLY A 198 9.18 -3.60 -18.30
C GLY A 198 9.50 -4.67 -17.24
N GLU A 199 8.75 -4.71 -16.11
CA GLU A 199 8.88 -5.80 -15.12
C GLU A 199 8.47 -7.14 -15.73
N VAL A 200 7.34 -7.15 -16.44
CA VAL A 200 6.85 -8.37 -17.11
C VAL A 200 7.86 -8.86 -18.15
N GLU A 201 8.39 -7.97 -18.98
CA GLU A 201 9.37 -8.30 -20.01
C GLU A 201 10.68 -8.82 -19.40
N LEU A 202 11.20 -8.13 -18.38
CA LEU A 202 12.43 -8.51 -17.68
C LEU A 202 12.33 -9.90 -17.06
N LEU A 203 11.26 -10.17 -16.31
CA LEU A 203 11.07 -11.47 -15.65
C LEU A 203 10.79 -12.60 -16.65
N ALA A 204 10.12 -12.31 -17.75
CA ALA A 204 9.87 -13.31 -18.80
C ALA A 204 11.11 -13.62 -19.66
N THR A 205 11.94 -12.61 -19.98
CA THR A 205 12.95 -12.74 -21.05
C THR A 205 14.37 -12.32 -20.64
N GLY A 206 14.54 -11.58 -19.56
CA GLY A 206 15.81 -10.98 -19.15
C GLY A 206 16.23 -9.78 -20.03
N ARG A 207 15.30 -9.22 -20.79
CA ARG A 207 15.55 -8.15 -21.77
C ARG A 207 14.63 -6.95 -21.52
N GLY A 208 14.76 -5.92 -22.36
CA GLY A 208 13.94 -4.71 -22.34
C GLY A 208 14.60 -3.54 -21.65
N GLY A 209 13.94 -2.37 -21.73
CA GLY A 209 14.49 -1.11 -21.21
C GLY A 209 14.81 -1.15 -19.72
N LEU A 210 13.99 -1.84 -18.91
CA LEU A 210 14.26 -2.03 -17.49
C LEU A 210 15.50 -2.89 -17.27
N ALA A 211 15.69 -3.98 -18.03
CA ALA A 211 16.89 -4.82 -17.94
C ALA A 211 18.15 -4.01 -18.22
N ASP A 212 18.12 -3.20 -19.27
CA ASP A 212 19.25 -2.36 -19.66
C ASP A 212 19.57 -1.27 -18.63
N LEU A 213 18.52 -0.70 -17.99
CA LEU A 213 18.68 0.27 -16.91
C LEU A 213 19.32 -0.34 -15.66
N LEU A 214 18.97 -1.59 -15.31
CA LEU A 214 19.39 -2.22 -14.06
C LEU A 214 20.70 -3.01 -14.18
N LYS A 215 21.15 -3.38 -15.39
CA LYS A 215 22.43 -4.05 -15.61
C LYS A 215 23.60 -3.23 -15.09
N GLY A 216 24.54 -3.89 -14.42
CA GLY A 216 25.74 -3.26 -13.85
C GLY A 216 25.50 -2.41 -12.60
N SER A 217 24.26 -2.28 -12.16
CA SER A 217 23.91 -1.56 -10.91
C SER A 217 23.19 -2.45 -9.91
N LEU A 218 21.98 -2.87 -10.22
CA LEU A 218 21.10 -3.65 -9.33
C LEU A 218 21.06 -5.13 -9.74
N LEU A 219 20.91 -5.41 -11.04
CA LEU A 219 20.90 -6.79 -11.54
C LEU A 219 22.34 -7.33 -11.64
N PRO A 220 22.59 -8.57 -11.16
CA PRO A 220 23.86 -9.24 -11.37
C PRO A 220 24.09 -9.51 -12.87
N GLU A 221 25.38 -9.57 -13.27
CA GLU A 221 25.75 -9.84 -14.68
C GLU A 221 25.25 -11.22 -15.17
N ASP A 222 25.22 -12.19 -14.27
CA ASP A 222 24.74 -13.57 -14.49
C ASP A 222 23.24 -13.75 -14.21
N TYR A 223 22.46 -12.66 -14.18
CA TYR A 223 21.02 -12.73 -13.92
C TYR A 223 20.33 -13.65 -14.93
N VAL A 224 19.62 -14.65 -14.40
CA VAL A 224 18.77 -15.57 -15.16
C VAL A 224 17.32 -15.24 -14.91
N PRO A 225 16.54 -14.85 -15.93
CA PRO A 225 15.15 -14.53 -15.76
C PRO A 225 14.36 -15.80 -15.41
N PRO A 226 13.30 -15.71 -14.57
CA PRO A 226 12.49 -16.86 -14.18
C PRO A 226 11.63 -17.42 -15.33
N GLY A 227 11.47 -16.69 -16.43
CA GLY A 227 10.70 -17.11 -17.61
C GLY A 227 9.18 -17.15 -17.37
N MET A 228 8.65 -16.32 -16.44
CA MET A 228 7.24 -16.33 -16.09
C MET A 228 6.73 -14.93 -15.73
N SER A 229 5.40 -14.78 -15.55
CA SER A 229 4.81 -13.51 -15.10
C SER A 229 5.24 -13.17 -13.67
N PRO A 230 5.21 -11.88 -13.28
CA PRO A 230 5.56 -11.45 -11.93
C PRO A 230 4.76 -12.21 -10.85
N VAL A 231 3.44 -12.36 -11.04
CA VAL A 231 2.58 -13.05 -10.08
C VAL A 231 2.92 -14.54 -9.95
N LYS A 232 3.18 -15.23 -11.07
CA LYS A 232 3.62 -16.62 -11.02
C LYS A 232 4.98 -16.79 -10.35
N PHE A 233 5.89 -15.87 -10.59
CA PHE A 233 7.19 -15.90 -9.93
C PHE A 233 7.06 -15.63 -8.42
N ALA A 234 6.29 -14.63 -8.01
CA ALA A 234 6.00 -14.40 -6.59
C ALA A 234 5.36 -15.63 -5.93
N ASP A 235 4.41 -16.29 -6.61
CA ASP A 235 3.78 -17.52 -6.12
C ASP A 235 4.77 -18.67 -5.98
N SER A 236 5.65 -18.87 -6.96
CA SER A 236 6.68 -19.91 -6.94
C SER A 236 7.69 -19.73 -5.81
N LEU A 237 7.90 -18.49 -5.36
CA LEU A 237 8.73 -18.14 -4.21
C LEU A 237 7.99 -18.25 -2.87
N GLY A 238 6.67 -18.54 -2.88
CA GLY A 238 5.84 -18.62 -1.67
C GLY A 238 5.55 -17.25 -1.04
N LEU A 239 5.56 -16.17 -1.84
CA LEU A 239 5.35 -14.80 -1.34
C LEU A 239 3.87 -14.42 -1.22
N LEU A 240 2.96 -15.17 -1.86
CA LEU A 240 1.53 -14.84 -1.93
C LEU A 240 0.69 -15.67 -0.96
N ASP A 241 -0.05 -15.02 -0.09
CA ASP A 241 -1.05 -15.57 0.82
C ASP A 241 -1.95 -14.46 1.39
N GLU A 242 -2.78 -14.78 2.39
CA GLU A 242 -3.68 -13.84 3.06
C GLU A 242 -3.00 -12.75 3.91
N TYR A 243 -1.68 -12.82 4.09
CA TYR A 243 -0.85 -11.78 4.74
C TYR A 243 -0.06 -10.96 3.72
N THR A 244 -0.34 -11.11 2.42
CA THR A 244 0.37 -10.37 1.37
C THR A 244 -0.48 -9.24 0.82
N LEU A 245 0.12 -8.05 0.79
CA LEU A 245 -0.37 -6.85 0.10
C LEU A 245 0.44 -6.67 -1.19
N ALA A 246 -0.11 -7.11 -2.31
CA ALA A 246 0.45 -6.92 -3.63
C ALA A 246 0.10 -5.51 -4.13
N VAL A 247 1.11 -4.67 -4.33
CA VAL A 247 0.90 -3.26 -4.70
C VAL A 247 0.93 -3.10 -6.21
N HIS A 248 0.12 -2.20 -6.74
CA HIS A 248 -0.12 -1.84 -8.15
C HIS A 248 -0.88 -2.88 -8.96
N CYS A 249 -0.33 -4.04 -9.25
CA CYS A 249 -0.95 -5.11 -10.03
C CYS A 249 -1.57 -4.62 -11.37
N VAL A 250 -0.84 -3.79 -12.13
CA VAL A 250 -1.32 -3.17 -13.37
C VAL A 250 -1.29 -4.18 -14.53
N HIS A 251 -0.17 -4.90 -14.68
CA HIS A 251 0.09 -5.78 -15.82
C HIS A 251 -0.14 -7.26 -15.48
N LEU A 252 -1.39 -7.63 -15.23
CA LEU A 252 -1.79 -8.99 -14.89
C LEU A 252 -2.20 -9.79 -16.14
N GLY A 253 -1.67 -10.99 -16.26
CA GLY A 253 -2.14 -11.99 -17.22
C GLY A 253 -3.41 -12.72 -16.75
N PRO A 254 -4.07 -13.48 -17.63
CA PRO A 254 -5.33 -14.17 -17.30
C PRO A 254 -5.27 -15.11 -16.09
N ARG A 255 -4.13 -15.80 -15.91
CA ARG A 255 -3.94 -16.75 -14.79
C ARG A 255 -3.46 -16.06 -13.51
N ASP A 256 -3.00 -14.84 -13.60
CA ASP A 256 -2.46 -14.10 -12.45
C ASP A 256 -3.58 -13.72 -11.47
N LEU A 257 -4.77 -13.37 -12.00
CA LEU A 257 -5.97 -13.14 -11.19
C LEU A 257 -6.39 -14.39 -10.41
N ASP A 258 -6.35 -15.56 -11.05
CA ASP A 258 -6.70 -16.83 -10.40
C ASP A 258 -5.74 -17.14 -9.25
N ILE A 259 -4.43 -16.88 -9.43
CA ILE A 259 -3.42 -17.08 -8.40
C ILE A 259 -3.69 -16.13 -7.20
N LEU A 260 -3.86 -14.83 -7.44
CA LEU A 260 -4.13 -13.86 -6.39
C LEU A 260 -5.40 -14.22 -5.60
N GLN A 261 -6.46 -14.63 -6.27
CA GLN A 261 -7.70 -15.09 -5.65
C GLN A 261 -7.49 -16.35 -4.80
N GLN A 262 -6.85 -17.40 -5.35
CA GLN A 262 -6.61 -18.66 -4.65
C GLN A 262 -5.71 -18.46 -3.42
N ARG A 263 -4.73 -17.58 -3.50
CA ARG A 263 -3.83 -17.21 -2.40
C ARG A 263 -4.49 -16.26 -1.40
N ARG A 264 -5.66 -15.72 -1.73
CA ARG A 264 -6.39 -14.73 -0.91
C ARG A 264 -5.56 -13.48 -0.62
N SER A 265 -4.64 -13.13 -1.53
CA SER A 265 -3.79 -11.96 -1.40
C SER A 265 -4.61 -10.69 -1.55
N TYR A 266 -4.26 -9.67 -0.80
CA TYR A 266 -4.82 -8.34 -0.96
C TYR A 266 -4.08 -7.58 -2.06
N VAL A 267 -4.81 -6.75 -2.80
CA VAL A 267 -4.22 -5.88 -3.81
C VAL A 267 -4.38 -4.42 -3.37
N CYS A 268 -3.29 -3.67 -3.33
CA CYS A 268 -3.33 -2.22 -3.13
C CYS A 268 -3.19 -1.52 -4.48
N LEU A 269 -4.20 -0.79 -4.88
CA LEU A 269 -4.17 0.04 -6.07
C LEU A 269 -3.72 1.45 -5.71
N CYS A 270 -2.86 2.02 -6.58
CA CYS A 270 -2.42 3.42 -6.52
C CYS A 270 -2.76 4.09 -7.86
N PRO A 271 -4.06 4.32 -8.16
CA PRO A 271 -4.53 4.67 -9.50
C PRO A 271 -3.88 5.92 -10.08
N ARG A 272 -3.73 6.98 -9.28
CA ARG A 272 -3.15 8.25 -9.73
C ARG A 272 -1.65 8.17 -9.93
N SER A 273 -0.92 7.49 -9.02
CA SER A 273 0.50 7.22 -9.21
C SER A 273 0.75 6.50 -10.52
N ASN A 274 0.02 5.41 -10.78
CA ASN A 274 0.11 4.66 -12.03
C ASN A 274 -0.18 5.53 -13.26
N HIS A 275 -1.18 6.42 -13.16
CA HIS A 275 -1.50 7.38 -14.23
C HIS A 275 -0.39 8.40 -14.44
N PHE A 276 0.11 9.03 -13.38
CA PHE A 276 1.13 10.07 -13.48
C PHE A 276 2.47 9.54 -14.00
N ILE A 277 2.89 8.33 -13.59
CA ILE A 277 4.06 7.66 -14.14
C ILE A 277 3.81 7.21 -15.59
N ASN A 278 2.55 6.98 -15.98
CA ASN A 278 2.12 6.41 -17.25
C ASN A 278 2.50 4.93 -17.41
N VAL A 279 2.22 4.13 -16.39
CA VAL A 279 2.44 2.67 -16.41
C VAL A 279 1.20 1.88 -16.85
N GLY A 280 0.04 2.53 -16.95
CA GLY A 280 -1.22 1.92 -17.35
C GLY A 280 -2.25 1.87 -16.21
N ARG A 281 -3.33 1.12 -16.45
CA ARG A 281 -4.46 0.97 -15.53
C ARG A 281 -4.59 -0.48 -15.09
N ALA A 282 -4.64 -0.72 -13.79
CA ALA A 282 -4.90 -2.04 -13.25
C ALA A 282 -6.29 -2.56 -13.65
N PRO A 283 -6.47 -3.86 -13.87
CA PRO A 283 -7.76 -4.45 -14.24
C PRO A 283 -8.68 -4.62 -13.01
N TRP A 284 -8.96 -3.52 -12.30
CA TRP A 284 -9.65 -3.55 -10.99
C TRP A 284 -11.06 -4.11 -11.05
N GLU A 285 -11.83 -3.93 -12.17
CA GLU A 285 -13.14 -4.54 -12.33
C GLU A 285 -13.05 -6.07 -12.29
N LYS A 286 -12.04 -6.63 -12.95
CA LYS A 286 -11.81 -8.08 -12.94
C LYS A 286 -11.39 -8.57 -11.56
N MET A 287 -10.59 -7.79 -10.82
CA MET A 287 -10.20 -8.10 -9.44
C MET A 287 -11.43 -8.13 -8.52
N LEU A 288 -12.29 -7.11 -8.62
CA LEU A 288 -13.53 -7.03 -7.82
C LEU A 288 -14.49 -8.15 -8.17
N GLN A 289 -14.68 -8.47 -9.46
CA GLN A 289 -15.50 -9.60 -9.94
C GLN A 289 -14.97 -10.94 -9.46
N ALA A 290 -13.64 -11.10 -9.41
CA ALA A 290 -12.99 -12.29 -8.85
C ALA A 290 -13.06 -12.36 -7.31
N GLY A 291 -13.58 -11.32 -6.63
CA GLY A 291 -13.64 -11.27 -5.16
C GLY A 291 -12.28 -11.05 -4.49
N ILE A 292 -11.28 -10.57 -5.24
CA ILE A 292 -9.98 -10.21 -4.68
C ILE A 292 -10.18 -8.95 -3.79
N PRO A 293 -9.72 -8.96 -2.53
CA PRO A 293 -9.87 -7.80 -1.66
C PRO A 293 -8.94 -6.67 -2.11
N VAL A 294 -9.55 -5.57 -2.58
CA VAL A 294 -8.86 -4.38 -3.07
C VAL A 294 -8.75 -3.34 -1.94
N CYS A 295 -7.58 -2.73 -1.81
CA CYS A 295 -7.26 -1.57 -0.99
C CYS A 295 -6.86 -0.40 -1.90
N LEU A 296 -6.95 0.84 -1.40
CA LEU A 296 -6.38 2.02 -2.06
C LEU A 296 -5.18 2.56 -1.26
N GLY A 297 -4.19 3.05 -1.99
CA GLY A 297 -3.01 3.74 -1.49
C GLY A 297 -2.65 4.92 -2.38
N THR A 298 -1.94 5.88 -1.85
CA THR A 298 -1.52 7.08 -2.63
C THR A 298 -0.16 6.94 -3.28
N ASP A 299 0.61 5.96 -2.84
CA ASP A 299 2.03 5.86 -3.16
C ASP A 299 2.81 7.12 -2.67
N SER A 300 3.91 7.50 -3.32
CA SER A 300 4.78 8.60 -2.91
C SER A 300 4.40 9.94 -3.55
N LEU A 301 4.81 11.05 -2.95
CA LEU A 301 4.78 12.36 -3.59
C LEU A 301 5.81 12.49 -4.73
N ALA A 302 6.70 11.54 -4.91
CA ALA A 302 7.56 11.44 -6.10
C ALA A 302 6.82 10.90 -7.32
N SER A 303 5.65 10.27 -7.14
CA SER A 303 4.80 9.71 -8.21
C SER A 303 3.37 10.23 -8.18
N ASN A 304 3.02 11.09 -7.21
CA ASN A 304 1.66 11.62 -7.04
C ASN A 304 1.69 13.11 -6.70
N GLN A 305 0.53 13.78 -6.82
CA GLN A 305 0.36 15.21 -6.56
C GLN A 305 0.04 15.51 -5.09
N ASP A 306 -0.60 14.60 -4.40
CA ASP A 306 -1.01 14.70 -3.00
C ASP A 306 -1.14 13.32 -2.35
N LEU A 307 -1.30 13.28 -1.02
CA LEU A 307 -1.58 12.07 -0.25
C LEU A 307 -3.06 11.94 0.13
N ASN A 308 -3.95 12.50 -0.66
CA ASN A 308 -5.37 12.48 -0.43
C ASN A 308 -6.01 11.21 -0.99
N LEU A 309 -6.44 10.33 -0.10
CA LEU A 309 -7.08 9.06 -0.49
C LEU A 309 -8.45 9.27 -1.17
N TRP A 310 -9.13 10.40 -0.94
CA TRP A 310 -10.34 10.76 -1.67
C TRP A 310 -10.06 11.09 -3.13
N SER A 311 -8.91 11.70 -3.43
CA SER A 311 -8.49 11.95 -4.82
C SER A 311 -8.18 10.63 -5.56
N GLU A 312 -7.62 9.62 -4.87
CA GLU A 312 -7.49 8.26 -5.42
C GLU A 312 -8.85 7.63 -5.69
N ALA A 313 -9.77 7.77 -4.73
CA ALA A 313 -11.13 7.25 -4.84
C ALA A 313 -11.91 7.92 -5.98
N GLU A 314 -11.80 9.23 -6.13
CA GLU A 314 -12.41 9.98 -7.23
C GLU A 314 -11.89 9.51 -8.58
N TYR A 315 -10.56 9.41 -8.73
CA TYR A 315 -9.94 8.91 -9.95
C TYR A 315 -10.38 7.47 -10.24
N PHE A 316 -10.39 6.60 -9.23
CA PHE A 316 -10.82 5.21 -9.33
C PHE A 316 -12.27 5.11 -9.81
N LEU A 317 -13.19 5.87 -9.21
CA LEU A 317 -14.61 5.88 -9.59
C LEU A 317 -14.85 6.47 -10.99
N HIS A 318 -14.14 7.54 -11.34
CA HIS A 318 -14.27 8.19 -12.65
C HIS A 318 -13.89 7.25 -13.80
N HIS A 319 -12.98 6.33 -13.58
CA HIS A 319 -12.49 5.38 -14.57
C HIS A 319 -13.07 3.96 -14.38
N MET A 320 -14.13 3.82 -13.56
CA MET A 320 -14.80 2.54 -13.34
C MET A 320 -15.82 2.28 -14.45
N ASP A 321 -15.73 1.11 -15.07
CA ASP A 321 -16.64 0.69 -16.15
C ASP A 321 -17.87 -0.08 -15.63
N ILE A 322 -18.00 -0.27 -14.30
CA ILE A 322 -19.11 -0.95 -13.67
C ILE A 322 -19.71 -0.08 -12.57
N GLU A 323 -20.98 -0.33 -12.23
CA GLU A 323 -21.61 0.33 -11.07
C GLU A 323 -20.85 -0.05 -9.79
N PHE A 324 -20.42 0.95 -9.03
CA PHE A 324 -19.67 0.77 -7.80
C PHE A 324 -20.27 1.61 -6.68
N LYS A 325 -20.70 0.95 -5.61
CA LYS A 325 -21.38 1.61 -4.50
C LYS A 325 -20.41 2.28 -3.55
N LEU A 326 -20.83 3.37 -2.93
CA LEU A 326 -20.03 4.04 -1.89
C LEU A 326 -19.65 3.10 -0.73
N SER A 327 -20.51 2.13 -0.38
CA SER A 327 -20.17 1.09 0.59
C SER A 327 -18.99 0.21 0.18
N ASP A 328 -18.88 -0.08 -1.11
CA ASP A 328 -17.78 -0.89 -1.64
C ASP A 328 -16.49 -0.07 -1.70
N LEU A 329 -16.60 1.21 -2.04
CA LEU A 329 -15.48 2.15 -1.95
C LEU A 329 -14.95 2.25 -0.52
N MET A 330 -15.84 2.40 0.47
CA MET A 330 -15.44 2.43 1.88
C MET A 330 -14.79 1.11 2.33
N ARG A 331 -15.15 -0.02 1.71
CA ARG A 331 -14.43 -1.29 1.96
C ARG A 331 -12.99 -1.22 1.46
N CYS A 332 -12.73 -0.62 0.30
CA CYS A 332 -11.39 -0.46 -0.23
C CYS A 332 -10.52 0.52 0.58
N MET A 333 -11.14 1.52 1.20
CA MET A 333 -10.45 2.60 1.93
C MET A 333 -10.38 2.40 3.44
N SER A 334 -11.12 1.44 4.00
CA SER A 334 -11.18 1.23 5.47
C SER A 334 -11.18 -0.24 5.84
N LEU A 335 -12.15 -1.04 5.39
CA LEU A 335 -12.34 -2.40 5.89
C LEU A 335 -11.27 -3.37 5.38
N ASN A 336 -10.98 -3.39 4.08
CA ASN A 336 -10.00 -4.29 3.51
C ASN A 336 -8.59 -3.98 4.04
N PRO A 337 -8.12 -2.69 4.03
CA PRO A 337 -6.83 -2.38 4.62
C PRO A 337 -6.77 -2.66 6.12
N ALA A 338 -7.85 -2.44 6.89
CA ALA A 338 -7.89 -2.79 8.32
C ALA A 338 -7.77 -4.30 8.59
N ARG A 339 -8.09 -5.15 7.63
CA ARG A 339 -7.98 -6.61 7.77
C ARG A 339 -6.60 -7.14 7.47
N ILE A 340 -5.92 -6.53 6.49
CA ILE A 340 -4.58 -6.96 6.12
C ILE A 340 -3.51 -6.32 7.02
N LEU A 341 -3.68 -5.07 7.40
CA LEU A 341 -2.72 -4.33 8.23
C LEU A 341 -2.88 -4.63 9.72
#